data_5a57f8fa1bc526086fb3b81ef2157555
#
_entry.id   5a57f8fa1bc526086fb3b81ef2157555
#
_cell.length_a   1.000
_cell.length_b   1.000
_cell.length_c   1.000
_cell.angle_alpha   90.00
_cell.angle_beta   90.00
_cell.angle_gamma   90.00
#
_symmetry.space_group_name_H-M   'P 1'
#
loop_
_entity.id
_entity.type
_entity.pdbx_description
1 polymer ?
#
loop_
_entity_poly.entity_id
_entity_poly.type
_entity_poly.pdbx_seq_one_letter_code
_entity_poly.pdbx_strand_id
1 'polypeptide(L)'
;MRLIPQCATVFFSIVVLGCVLSSLIPPLQSPDEHDHINRAYLLAHMSSVHNMAGHSTGGEIDVGLHQFEVTFAQALIGKPKARFTTQLAREAARIKWAHQEVFIDMAGAAPYFPLAYLPQAIGLRVGEALDLPVGESYNLARFAALTIIALITAVAFAVWPPNALLVCVLSLPMTMFQIASASADGLAFAWLVLAGSLFMLGTTRGAVFRTWHAALFLMAVCMVVSTRPQLLPIFSLPAVAFFVRRDWRWLAASGVTAVAALVWLYTAAQVVDLRMPRSVTSEQAIKLYVQHPFEFVAVFLRTLGDHVSHYFYWHSFVGILGWLDRPLPEFAYGACGVGLATAMALSIGKVSVANRCLLIGCALASILLTFFAMLATWTDQPAQFIVGVQGRYFIGPAILFAYALGAPHAPLRIIVCGTFVAFTAAITASTVIWTYYL
;
A
#
# COMPACT_ATOMS: atom_id res chain seq x y z
N MET A 1 9.04 -29.98 9.36
CA MET A 1 10.36 -29.37 9.66
C MET A 1 10.94 -28.43 8.57
N ARG A 2 10.55 -28.48 7.29
CA ARG A 2 11.10 -27.59 6.22
C ARG A 2 10.47 -26.19 6.14
N LEU A 3 9.32 -25.94 6.79
CA LEU A 3 8.61 -24.65 6.71
C LEU A 3 9.31 -23.52 7.49
N ILE A 4 9.87 -23.80 8.68
CA ILE A 4 10.53 -22.79 9.51
C ILE A 4 11.75 -22.14 8.80
N PRO A 5 12.66 -22.91 8.18
CA PRO A 5 13.78 -22.32 7.44
C PRO A 5 13.32 -21.44 6.27
N GLN A 6 12.28 -21.83 5.54
CA GLN A 6 11.76 -21.06 4.41
C GLN A 6 11.13 -19.73 4.85
N CYS A 7 10.35 -19.74 5.93
CA CYS A 7 9.79 -18.52 6.50
C CYS A 7 10.89 -17.55 6.98
N ALA A 8 11.91 -18.09 7.67
CA ALA A 8 13.04 -17.30 8.12
C ALA A 8 13.79 -16.68 6.93
N THR A 9 14.02 -17.44 5.87
CA THR A 9 14.67 -16.92 4.64
C THR A 9 13.87 -15.77 4.05
N VAL A 10 12.55 -15.92 3.90
CA VAL A 10 11.67 -14.85 3.36
C VAL A 10 11.73 -13.63 4.26
N PHE A 11 11.57 -13.80 5.56
CA PHE A 11 11.64 -12.72 6.54
C PHE A 11 12.95 -11.94 6.43
N PHE A 12 14.09 -12.63 6.55
CA PHE A 12 15.39 -11.98 6.50
C PHE A 12 15.69 -11.35 5.14
N SER A 13 15.26 -11.96 4.03
CA SER A 13 15.42 -11.37 2.70
C SER A 13 14.68 -10.03 2.57
N ILE A 14 13.43 -9.95 3.05
CA ILE A 14 12.65 -8.72 3.02
C ILE A 14 13.28 -7.67 3.95
N VAL A 15 13.67 -8.06 5.17
CA VAL A 15 14.29 -7.13 6.12
C VAL A 15 15.60 -6.58 5.57
N VAL A 16 16.53 -7.44 5.09
CA VAL A 16 17.82 -7.00 4.57
C VAL A 16 17.64 -6.07 3.37
N LEU A 17 16.87 -6.49 2.37
CA LEU A 17 16.64 -5.67 1.18
C LEU A 17 15.91 -4.36 1.54
N GLY A 18 14.90 -4.42 2.38
CA GLY A 18 14.16 -3.25 2.84
C GLY A 18 15.03 -2.29 3.66
N CYS A 19 15.91 -2.78 4.54
CA CYS A 19 16.86 -1.94 5.28
C CYS A 19 17.87 -1.25 4.34
N VAL A 20 18.41 -1.95 3.35
CA VAL A 20 19.29 -1.36 2.34
C VAL A 20 18.57 -0.24 1.58
N LEU A 21 17.36 -0.50 1.07
CA LEU A 21 16.59 0.52 0.35
C LEU A 21 16.17 1.67 1.28
N SER A 22 15.71 1.39 2.50
CA SER A 22 15.33 2.41 3.48
C SER A 22 16.50 3.34 3.85
N SER A 23 17.74 2.82 3.89
CA SER A 23 18.93 3.63 4.15
C SER A 23 19.34 4.49 2.93
N LEU A 24 19.00 4.06 1.73
CA LEU A 24 19.29 4.80 0.48
C LEU A 24 18.21 5.85 0.18
N ILE A 25 16.96 5.58 0.52
CA ILE A 25 15.84 6.50 0.25
C ILE A 25 15.86 7.63 1.29
N PRO A 26 16.05 8.91 0.87
CA PRO A 26 15.98 10.01 1.82
C PRO A 26 14.63 10.04 2.56
N PRO A 27 14.55 10.59 3.76
CA PRO A 27 13.29 10.66 4.50
C PRO A 27 12.18 11.35 3.72
N LEU A 28 10.94 10.86 3.91
CA LEU A 28 9.70 11.46 3.38
C LEU A 28 9.60 11.51 1.83
N GLN A 29 10.35 10.64 1.15
CA GLN A 29 10.33 10.61 -0.32
C GLN A 29 9.31 9.63 -0.93
N SER A 30 8.63 8.82 -0.14
CA SER A 30 7.47 8.06 -0.63
C SER A 30 6.24 8.98 -0.71
N PRO A 31 5.35 8.82 -1.71
CA PRO A 31 4.16 9.63 -1.81
C PRO A 31 3.32 9.59 -0.53
N ASP A 32 2.87 10.75 -0.08
CA ASP A 32 2.07 10.96 1.14
C ASP A 32 2.73 10.50 2.46
N GLU A 33 4.05 10.19 2.47
CA GLU A 33 4.73 9.62 3.63
C GLU A 33 4.70 10.55 4.87
N HIS A 34 4.68 11.89 4.67
CA HIS A 34 4.52 12.85 5.76
C HIS A 34 3.14 12.70 6.44
N ASP A 35 2.04 12.61 5.68
CA ASP A 35 0.71 12.38 6.23
C ASP A 35 0.66 11.04 7.01
N HIS A 36 1.35 10.02 6.51
CA HIS A 36 1.41 8.72 7.16
C HIS A 36 2.18 8.75 8.49
N ILE A 37 3.31 9.46 8.55
CA ILE A 37 4.09 9.58 9.78
C ILE A 37 3.38 10.45 10.82
N ASN A 38 2.69 11.52 10.37
CA ASN A 38 1.85 12.35 11.24
C ASN A 38 0.70 11.54 11.83
N ARG A 39 0.09 10.68 11.04
CA ARG A 39 -0.96 9.78 11.51
C ARG A 39 -0.43 8.77 12.53
N ALA A 40 0.80 8.29 12.34
CA ALA A 40 1.48 7.43 13.31
C ALA A 40 1.81 8.18 14.61
N TYR A 41 2.25 9.44 14.52
CA TYR A 41 2.48 10.30 15.67
C TYR A 41 1.21 10.49 16.52
N LEU A 42 0.08 10.82 15.88
CA LEU A 42 -1.20 10.95 16.60
C LEU A 42 -1.56 9.66 17.32
N LEU A 43 -1.38 8.49 16.70
CA LEU A 43 -1.62 7.20 17.37
C LEU A 43 -0.67 6.98 18.54
N ALA A 44 0.61 7.33 18.41
CA ALA A 44 1.63 7.21 19.47
C ALA A 44 1.29 8.03 20.70
N HIS A 45 0.59 9.15 20.52
CA HIS A 45 0.16 10.08 21.59
C HIS A 45 -1.33 9.94 21.94
N MET A 46 -2.01 8.88 21.44
CA MET A 46 -3.42 8.60 21.67
C MET A 46 -4.36 9.76 21.24
N SER A 47 -3.90 10.56 20.28
CA SER A 47 -4.64 11.66 19.66
C SER A 47 -5.36 11.20 18.39
N SER A 48 -6.31 12.00 17.93
CA SER A 48 -7.12 11.73 16.75
C SER A 48 -7.11 12.88 15.76
N VAL A 49 -7.38 12.59 14.49
CA VAL A 49 -7.64 13.63 13.50
C VAL A 49 -8.95 14.33 13.80
N HIS A 50 -9.02 15.61 13.46
CA HIS A 50 -10.24 16.43 13.56
C HIS A 50 -10.26 17.50 12.47
N ASN A 51 -11.43 18.12 12.28
CA ASN A 51 -11.59 19.20 11.32
C ASN A 51 -11.37 20.55 12.01
N MET A 52 -10.58 21.42 11.37
CA MET A 52 -10.37 22.80 11.77
C MET A 52 -10.87 23.73 10.67
N ALA A 53 -11.53 24.82 11.03
CA ALA A 53 -12.06 25.77 10.06
C ALA A 53 -10.94 26.36 9.18
N GLY A 54 -11.12 26.31 7.86
CA GLY A 54 -10.12 26.80 6.90
C GLY A 54 -8.98 25.84 6.60
N HIS A 55 -8.98 24.64 7.19
CA HIS A 55 -7.97 23.61 7.03
C HIS A 55 -8.57 22.30 6.49
N SER A 56 -7.74 21.47 5.88
CA SER A 56 -8.06 20.07 5.68
C SER A 56 -8.10 19.34 7.02
N THR A 57 -8.75 18.17 7.06
CA THR A 57 -8.69 17.32 8.26
C THR A 57 -7.25 17.03 8.63
N GLY A 58 -6.91 17.27 9.89
CA GLY A 58 -5.55 17.17 10.40
C GLY A 58 -5.50 16.84 11.89
N GLY A 59 -4.40 17.19 12.53
CA GLY A 59 -4.22 17.04 13.96
C GLY A 59 -2.96 17.76 14.45
N GLU A 60 -2.81 17.83 15.77
CA GLU A 60 -1.67 18.45 16.41
C GLU A 60 -0.49 17.46 16.43
N ILE A 61 0.65 17.91 15.88
CA ILE A 61 1.92 17.16 15.93
C ILE A 61 3.02 18.00 16.58
N ASP A 62 4.09 17.33 17.02
CA ASP A 62 5.26 18.00 17.58
C ASP A 62 5.91 18.95 16.56
N VAL A 63 6.26 20.16 17.00
CA VAL A 63 6.91 21.19 16.18
C VAL A 63 8.24 20.69 15.60
N GLY A 64 9.00 19.86 16.32
CA GLY A 64 10.24 19.25 15.81
C GLY A 64 9.97 18.26 14.66
N LEU A 65 8.90 17.46 14.77
CA LEU A 65 8.48 16.58 13.67
C LEU A 65 8.08 17.39 12.44
N HIS A 66 7.28 18.44 12.61
CA HIS A 66 6.90 19.35 11.54
C HIS A 66 8.14 20.02 10.91
N GLN A 67 9.08 20.49 11.73
CA GLN A 67 10.33 21.07 11.20
C GLN A 67 11.14 20.08 10.38
N PHE A 68 11.21 18.82 10.82
CA PHE A 68 11.86 17.74 10.06
C PHE A 68 11.19 17.53 8.70
N GLU A 69 9.86 17.49 8.65
CA GLU A 69 9.11 17.37 7.41
C GLU A 69 9.33 18.54 6.45
N VAL A 70 9.24 19.77 6.95
CA VAL A 70 9.46 20.98 6.16
C VAL A 70 10.87 21.02 5.58
N THR A 71 11.88 20.58 6.35
CA THR A 71 13.28 20.51 5.92
C THR A 71 13.42 19.63 4.65
N PHE A 72 12.81 18.45 4.63
CA PHE A 72 12.85 17.56 3.46
C PHE A 72 11.91 18.00 2.34
N ALA A 73 10.72 18.49 2.68
CA ALA A 73 9.76 18.97 1.70
C ALA A 73 10.35 20.14 0.88
N GLN A 74 10.92 21.14 1.54
CA GLN A 74 11.53 22.29 0.89
C GLN A 74 12.78 21.90 0.07
N ALA A 75 13.54 20.90 0.50
CA ALA A 75 14.75 20.50 -0.19
C ALA A 75 14.51 19.61 -1.41
N LEU A 76 13.59 18.65 -1.35
CA LEU A 76 13.53 17.53 -2.30
C LEU A 76 12.18 17.36 -3.00
N ILE A 77 11.04 17.59 -2.32
CA ILE A 77 9.70 17.27 -2.87
C ILE A 77 9.37 18.19 -4.05
N GLY A 78 8.94 17.60 -5.17
CA GLY A 78 8.61 18.32 -6.40
C GLY A 78 9.81 18.94 -7.11
N LYS A 79 11.03 18.55 -6.72
CA LYS A 79 12.29 19.04 -7.28
C LYS A 79 13.11 17.90 -7.88
N PRO A 80 12.78 17.39 -9.09
CA PRO A 80 13.41 16.17 -9.65
C PRO A 80 14.94 16.25 -9.81
N LYS A 81 15.52 17.46 -9.84
CA LYS A 81 16.98 17.70 -9.94
C LYS A 81 17.65 17.95 -8.58
N ALA A 82 16.88 18.07 -7.50
CA ALA A 82 17.45 18.32 -6.18
C ALA A 82 18.15 17.06 -5.65
N ARG A 83 19.22 17.26 -4.87
CA ARG A 83 20.07 16.20 -4.31
C ARG A 83 20.00 16.21 -2.79
N PHE A 84 20.12 15.02 -2.22
CA PHE A 84 20.28 14.83 -0.78
C PHE A 84 21.73 15.09 -0.41
N THR A 85 22.00 16.24 0.18
CA THR A 85 23.35 16.70 0.50
C THR A 85 23.75 16.33 1.93
N THR A 86 25.06 16.27 2.20
CA THR A 86 25.60 16.11 3.57
C THR A 86 25.20 17.25 4.49
N GLN A 87 24.99 18.46 3.96
CA GLN A 87 24.49 19.58 4.74
C GLN A 87 23.05 19.33 5.19
N LEU A 88 22.15 18.94 4.28
CA LEU A 88 20.75 18.59 4.59
C LEU A 88 20.68 17.47 5.64
N ALA A 89 21.52 16.44 5.49
CA ALA A 89 21.60 15.34 6.47
C ALA A 89 22.00 15.83 7.87
N ARG A 90 23.00 16.75 7.95
CA ARG A 90 23.43 17.32 9.24
C ARG A 90 22.39 18.23 9.85
N GLU A 91 21.67 19.00 9.07
CA GLU A 91 20.58 19.87 9.52
C GLU A 91 19.46 19.01 10.11
N ALA A 92 19.00 17.99 9.37
CA ALA A 92 17.96 17.08 9.82
C ALA A 92 18.34 16.29 11.09
N ALA A 93 19.61 15.85 11.20
CA ALA A 93 20.11 15.11 12.36
C ALA A 93 20.11 15.92 13.68
N ARG A 94 20.01 17.25 13.60
CA ARG A 94 20.00 18.14 14.79
C ARG A 94 18.59 18.42 15.30
N ILE A 95 17.56 18.06 14.53
CA ILE A 95 16.17 18.33 14.89
C ILE A 95 15.74 17.37 15.99
N LYS A 96 15.31 17.94 17.13
CA LYS A 96 14.84 17.23 18.31
C LYS A 96 13.34 17.40 18.48
N TRP A 97 12.75 16.56 19.30
CA TRP A 97 11.40 16.72 19.80
C TRP A 97 11.29 18.05 20.58
N ALA A 98 10.31 18.88 20.19
CA ALA A 98 10.12 20.20 20.78
C ALA A 98 9.18 20.16 22.00
N HIS A 99 8.39 19.10 22.15
CA HIS A 99 7.32 18.96 23.15
C HIS A 99 6.34 20.14 23.13
N GLN A 100 6.14 20.69 21.92
CA GLN A 100 5.16 21.72 21.61
C GLN A 100 4.42 21.25 20.37
N GLU A 101 3.12 21.51 20.30
CA GLU A 101 2.28 21.00 19.22
C GLU A 101 1.85 22.12 18.26
N VAL A 102 1.66 21.76 17.01
CA VAL A 102 1.14 22.59 15.93
C VAL A 102 0.15 21.79 15.09
N PHE A 103 -0.96 22.41 14.69
CA PHE A 103 -1.94 21.76 13.81
C PHE A 103 -1.37 21.65 12.40
N ILE A 104 -1.48 20.44 11.82
CA ILE A 104 -1.03 20.14 10.45
C ILE A 104 -2.12 19.40 9.70
N ASP A 105 -2.39 19.83 8.47
CA ASP A 105 -3.25 19.16 7.52
C ASP A 105 -2.65 17.80 7.14
N MET A 106 -3.46 16.73 7.17
CA MET A 106 -3.02 15.37 6.79
C MET A 106 -4.13 14.58 6.07
N ALA A 107 -4.87 15.24 5.18
CA ALA A 107 -6.01 14.65 4.49
C ALA A 107 -5.67 13.37 3.71
N GLY A 108 -4.40 13.19 3.30
CA GLY A 108 -3.94 11.99 2.59
C GLY A 108 -3.97 10.72 3.43
N ALA A 109 -3.84 10.82 4.77
CA ALA A 109 -3.84 9.68 5.67
C ALA A 109 -4.96 9.72 6.73
N ALA A 110 -5.67 10.85 6.86
CA ALA A 110 -6.75 11.03 7.82
C ALA A 110 -7.86 9.95 7.74
N PRO A 111 -8.29 9.49 6.54
CA PRO A 111 -9.35 8.49 6.42
C PRO A 111 -8.92 7.08 6.82
N TYR A 112 -7.62 6.81 6.99
CA TYR A 112 -7.14 5.45 7.23
C TYR A 112 -7.23 5.05 8.69
N PHE A 113 -7.53 3.76 8.90
CA PHE A 113 -7.71 3.19 10.24
C PHE A 113 -6.43 3.32 11.07
N PRO A 114 -6.50 3.90 12.28
CA PRO A 114 -5.29 4.23 13.06
C PRO A 114 -4.39 3.03 13.35
N LEU A 115 -4.95 1.85 13.66
CA LEU A 115 -4.15 0.67 13.99
C LEU A 115 -3.26 0.19 12.83
N ALA A 116 -3.51 0.61 11.61
CA ALA A 116 -2.61 0.35 10.48
C ALA A 116 -1.23 1.04 10.64
N TYR A 117 -1.14 2.03 11.52
CA TYR A 117 0.08 2.77 11.83
C TYR A 117 0.76 2.32 13.12
N LEU A 118 0.25 1.26 13.77
CA LEU A 118 0.78 0.80 15.06
C LEU A 118 2.30 0.52 15.05
N PRO A 119 2.88 -0.14 14.03
CA PRO A 119 4.32 -0.35 14.00
C PRO A 119 5.12 0.96 13.97
N GLN A 120 4.70 1.91 13.12
CA GLN A 120 5.34 3.21 13.01
C GLN A 120 5.19 4.02 14.32
N ALA A 121 3.99 4.00 14.90
CA ALA A 121 3.71 4.66 16.19
C ALA A 121 4.60 4.14 17.31
N ILE A 122 4.80 2.82 17.40
CA ILE A 122 5.73 2.21 18.36
C ILE A 122 7.15 2.69 18.11
N GLY A 123 7.61 2.73 16.86
CA GLY A 123 8.95 3.20 16.51
C GLY A 123 9.18 4.66 16.90
N LEU A 124 8.22 5.55 16.60
CA LEU A 124 8.28 6.96 17.04
C LEU A 124 8.32 7.09 18.56
N ARG A 125 7.42 6.40 19.26
CA ARG A 125 7.31 6.47 20.72
C ARG A 125 8.56 5.94 21.42
N VAL A 126 9.17 4.87 20.90
CA VAL A 126 10.44 4.36 21.43
C VAL A 126 11.57 5.37 21.22
N GLY A 127 11.64 5.97 20.02
CA GLY A 127 12.66 6.99 19.73
C GLY A 127 12.53 8.22 20.63
N GLU A 128 11.32 8.73 20.82
CA GLU A 128 11.03 9.84 21.72
C GLU A 128 11.36 9.49 23.18
N ALA A 129 10.96 8.30 23.66
CA ALA A 129 11.23 7.84 25.02
C ALA A 129 12.74 7.66 25.32
N LEU A 130 13.56 7.44 24.29
CA LEU A 130 15.01 7.34 24.36
C LEU A 130 15.71 8.68 24.10
N ASP A 131 14.99 9.78 23.99
CA ASP A 131 15.49 11.14 23.68
C ASP A 131 16.33 11.17 22.38
N LEU A 132 15.97 10.34 21.40
CA LEU A 132 16.62 10.34 20.09
C LEU A 132 16.15 11.55 19.26
N PRO A 133 17.00 12.06 18.35
CA PRO A 133 16.56 13.03 17.33
C PRO A 133 15.35 12.52 16.53
N VAL A 134 14.53 13.45 16.02
CA VAL A 134 13.33 13.11 15.22
C VAL A 134 13.66 12.18 14.05
N GLY A 135 14.78 12.44 13.34
CA GLY A 135 15.21 11.62 12.21
C GLY A 135 15.53 10.17 12.59
N GLU A 136 16.12 9.93 13.76
CA GLU A 136 16.39 8.58 14.27
C GLU A 136 15.10 7.87 14.68
N SER A 137 14.20 8.58 15.36
CA SER A 137 12.87 8.08 15.72
C SER A 137 12.04 7.70 14.47
N TYR A 138 12.12 8.52 13.42
CA TYR A 138 11.52 8.23 12.13
C TYR A 138 12.13 6.97 11.47
N ASN A 139 13.44 6.76 11.55
CA ASN A 139 14.09 5.54 11.06
C ASN A 139 13.64 4.30 11.84
N LEU A 140 13.43 4.42 13.16
CA LEU A 140 12.83 3.35 13.97
C LEU A 140 11.42 3.04 13.53
N ALA A 141 10.60 4.05 13.16
CA ALA A 141 9.27 3.84 12.63
C ALA A 141 9.29 3.08 11.28
N ARG A 142 10.20 3.43 10.36
CA ARG A 142 10.43 2.69 9.11
C ARG A 142 10.83 1.23 9.39
N PHE A 143 11.79 1.02 10.28
CA PHE A 143 12.28 -0.31 10.61
C PHE A 143 11.19 -1.18 11.27
N ALA A 144 10.40 -0.61 12.18
CA ALA A 144 9.28 -1.30 12.81
C ALA A 144 8.22 -1.72 11.77
N ALA A 145 7.84 -0.81 10.86
CA ALA A 145 6.91 -1.13 9.78
C ALA A 145 7.45 -2.25 8.88
N LEU A 146 8.70 -2.13 8.42
CA LEU A 146 9.38 -3.14 7.59
C LEU A 146 9.42 -4.51 8.27
N THR A 147 9.71 -4.57 9.56
CA THR A 147 9.77 -5.81 10.34
C THR A 147 8.40 -6.51 10.36
N ILE A 148 7.33 -5.75 10.58
CA ILE A 148 5.97 -6.29 10.61
C ILE A 148 5.52 -6.71 9.19
N ILE A 149 5.85 -5.95 8.15
CA ILE A 149 5.61 -6.32 6.74
C ILE A 149 6.29 -7.67 6.42
N ALA A 150 7.56 -7.82 6.78
CA ALA A 150 8.32 -9.04 6.57
C ALA A 150 7.72 -10.23 7.32
N LEU A 151 7.31 -10.02 8.58
CA LEU A 151 6.68 -11.05 9.40
C LEU A 151 5.35 -11.53 8.80
N ILE A 152 4.46 -10.60 8.46
CA ILE A 152 3.15 -10.93 7.87
C ILE A 152 3.34 -11.66 6.54
N THR A 153 4.26 -11.19 5.69
CA THR A 153 4.55 -11.82 4.40
C THR A 153 5.13 -13.22 4.57
N ALA A 154 6.05 -13.42 5.52
CA ALA A 154 6.60 -14.74 5.83
C ALA A 154 5.53 -15.71 6.33
N VAL A 155 4.63 -15.25 7.21
CA VAL A 155 3.46 -16.03 7.67
C VAL A 155 2.53 -16.35 6.49
N ALA A 156 2.24 -15.40 5.62
CA ALA A 156 1.41 -15.63 4.45
C ALA A 156 1.97 -16.72 3.54
N PHE A 157 3.29 -16.69 3.28
CA PHE A 157 3.97 -17.68 2.45
C PHE A 157 4.11 -19.05 3.12
N ALA A 158 4.09 -19.11 4.47
CA ALA A 158 3.99 -20.36 5.23
C ALA A 158 2.58 -20.96 5.14
N VAL A 159 1.55 -20.13 5.16
CA VAL A 159 0.15 -20.54 5.02
C VAL A 159 -0.13 -21.07 3.61
N TRP A 160 0.33 -20.34 2.60
CA TRP A 160 0.16 -20.71 1.19
C TRP A 160 1.37 -20.26 0.38
N PRO A 161 2.11 -21.17 -0.29
CA PRO A 161 3.31 -20.80 -1.03
C PRO A 161 3.00 -19.85 -2.18
N PRO A 162 3.80 -18.78 -2.39
CA PRO A 162 3.59 -17.82 -3.46
C PRO A 162 3.83 -18.46 -4.83
N ASN A 163 3.17 -17.93 -5.85
CA ASN A 163 3.55 -18.20 -7.23
C ASN A 163 4.58 -17.18 -7.74
N ALA A 164 5.09 -17.38 -8.97
CA ALA A 164 6.11 -16.50 -9.54
C ALA A 164 5.60 -15.08 -9.74
N LEU A 165 4.36 -14.91 -10.21
CA LEU A 165 3.78 -13.58 -10.44
C LEU A 165 3.65 -12.79 -9.15
N LEU A 166 3.19 -13.43 -8.05
CA LEU A 166 3.09 -12.78 -6.74
C LEU A 166 4.45 -12.27 -6.26
N VAL A 167 5.51 -13.09 -6.38
CA VAL A 167 6.87 -12.68 -6.01
C VAL A 167 7.32 -11.50 -6.87
N CYS A 168 7.10 -11.53 -8.18
CA CYS A 168 7.50 -10.45 -9.07
C CYS A 168 6.71 -9.15 -8.79
N VAL A 169 5.40 -9.21 -8.52
CA VAL A 169 4.60 -8.03 -8.16
C VAL A 169 5.09 -7.40 -6.86
N LEU A 170 5.40 -8.22 -5.85
CA LEU A 170 5.95 -7.73 -4.57
C LEU A 170 7.38 -7.18 -4.70
N SER A 171 8.08 -7.55 -5.76
CA SER A 171 9.45 -7.11 -6.04
C SER A 171 9.51 -5.98 -7.07
N LEU A 172 8.39 -5.43 -7.55
CA LEU A 172 8.42 -4.25 -8.42
C LEU A 172 9.10 -3.08 -7.71
N PRO A 173 9.86 -2.24 -8.42
CA PRO A 173 10.52 -1.07 -7.84
C PRO A 173 9.58 -0.19 -7.00
N MET A 174 8.35 0.09 -7.49
CA MET A 174 7.34 0.83 -6.72
C MET A 174 6.94 0.11 -5.44
N THR A 175 6.70 -1.21 -5.50
CA THR A 175 6.32 -1.99 -4.31
C THR A 175 7.43 -1.99 -3.27
N MET A 176 8.68 -2.23 -3.68
CA MET A 176 9.84 -2.21 -2.77
C MET A 176 10.07 -0.83 -2.17
N PHE A 177 9.89 0.24 -2.96
CA PHE A 177 10.01 1.62 -2.49
C PHE A 177 8.99 1.94 -1.38
N GLN A 178 7.74 1.49 -1.54
CA GLN A 178 6.70 1.66 -0.53
C GLN A 178 6.90 0.79 0.71
N ILE A 179 7.42 -0.45 0.54
CA ILE A 179 7.75 -1.33 1.67
C ILE A 179 8.90 -0.74 2.52
N ALA A 180 9.84 -0.05 1.88
CA ALA A 180 10.99 0.56 2.55
C ALA A 180 10.69 1.93 3.18
N SER A 181 9.46 2.44 3.08
CA SER A 181 9.00 3.72 3.62
C SER A 181 8.14 3.56 4.88
N ALA A 182 7.84 4.68 5.56
CA ALA A 182 6.92 4.69 6.70
C ALA A 182 5.44 4.72 6.28
N SER A 183 5.12 4.55 4.99
CA SER A 183 3.75 4.59 4.48
C SER A 183 2.91 3.38 4.94
N ALA A 184 1.59 3.50 4.85
CA ALA A 184 0.69 2.38 5.12
C ALA A 184 0.60 1.37 3.96
N ASP A 185 1.15 1.69 2.77
CA ASP A 185 1.02 0.87 1.56
C ASP A 185 1.66 -0.51 1.71
N GLY A 186 2.90 -0.56 2.19
CA GLY A 186 3.60 -1.83 2.40
C GLY A 186 2.87 -2.78 3.35
N LEU A 187 2.31 -2.23 4.45
CA LEU A 187 1.49 -3.01 5.39
C LEU A 187 0.19 -3.50 4.75
N ALA A 188 -0.49 -2.66 3.97
CA ALA A 188 -1.71 -3.06 3.26
C ALA A 188 -1.43 -4.21 2.26
N PHE A 189 -0.29 -4.18 1.55
CA PHE A 189 0.11 -5.27 0.66
C PHE A 189 0.39 -6.56 1.43
N ALA A 190 1.11 -6.50 2.55
CA ALA A 190 1.39 -7.67 3.37
C ALA A 190 0.10 -8.30 3.92
N TRP A 191 -0.84 -7.51 4.43
CA TRP A 191 -2.15 -7.97 4.87
C TRP A 191 -2.97 -8.58 3.73
N LEU A 192 -2.93 -7.98 2.53
CA LEU A 192 -3.62 -8.53 1.36
C LEU A 192 -3.04 -9.88 0.91
N VAL A 193 -1.72 -10.02 0.93
CA VAL A 193 -1.03 -11.30 0.67
C VAL A 193 -1.46 -12.35 1.69
N LEU A 194 -1.56 -11.99 2.97
CA LEU A 194 -2.03 -12.91 4.00
C LEU A 194 -3.50 -13.30 3.80
N ALA A 195 -4.36 -12.33 3.45
CA ALA A 195 -5.78 -12.60 3.15
C ALA A 195 -5.93 -13.55 1.95
N GLY A 196 -5.17 -13.32 0.87
CA GLY A 196 -5.13 -14.22 -0.29
C GLY A 196 -4.65 -15.64 0.07
N SER A 197 -3.58 -15.76 0.88
CA SER A 197 -3.06 -17.05 1.36
C SER A 197 -4.09 -17.81 2.20
N LEU A 198 -4.77 -17.09 3.11
CA LEU A 198 -5.82 -17.69 3.97
C LEU A 198 -7.06 -18.08 3.17
N PHE A 199 -7.42 -17.31 2.14
CA PHE A 199 -8.48 -17.68 1.21
C PHE A 199 -8.16 -18.97 0.47
N MET A 200 -6.96 -19.10 -0.08
CA MET A 200 -6.53 -20.30 -0.79
C MET A 200 -6.53 -21.53 0.14
N LEU A 201 -6.01 -21.39 1.36
CA LEU A 201 -6.08 -22.45 2.37
C LEU A 201 -7.53 -22.76 2.76
N GLY A 202 -8.34 -21.72 2.99
CA GLY A 202 -9.74 -21.82 3.41
C GLY A 202 -10.63 -22.54 2.42
N THR A 203 -10.37 -22.41 1.14
CA THR A 203 -11.16 -23.04 0.06
C THR A 203 -10.58 -24.36 -0.44
N THR A 204 -9.40 -24.78 0.06
CA THR A 204 -8.79 -26.07 -0.31
C THR A 204 -9.44 -27.21 0.47
N ARG A 205 -10.00 -28.20 -0.25
CA ARG A 205 -10.61 -29.38 0.37
C ARG A 205 -9.59 -30.21 1.13
N GLY A 206 -9.95 -30.65 2.34
CA GLY A 206 -9.08 -31.46 3.20
C GLY A 206 -7.96 -30.67 3.91
N ALA A 207 -7.77 -29.40 3.63
CA ALA A 207 -6.80 -28.58 4.33
C ALA A 207 -7.27 -28.28 5.77
N VAL A 208 -6.34 -28.33 6.73
CA VAL A 208 -6.60 -27.98 8.13
C VAL A 208 -6.71 -26.46 8.26
N PHE A 209 -7.91 -25.99 8.55
CA PHE A 209 -8.19 -24.57 8.78
C PHE A 209 -8.65 -24.40 10.23
N ARG A 210 -7.80 -23.81 11.06
CA ARG A 210 -8.00 -23.66 12.50
C ARG A 210 -8.67 -22.33 12.83
N THR A 211 -9.21 -22.20 14.04
CA THR A 211 -9.84 -20.95 14.55
C THR A 211 -8.95 -19.71 14.40
N TRP A 212 -7.64 -19.84 14.68
CA TRP A 212 -6.71 -18.71 14.51
C TRP A 212 -6.53 -18.29 13.06
N HIS A 213 -6.64 -19.21 12.07
CA HIS A 213 -6.64 -18.85 10.65
C HIS A 213 -7.87 -17.98 10.34
N ALA A 214 -9.04 -18.33 10.89
CA ALA A 214 -10.26 -17.56 10.66
C ALA A 214 -10.17 -16.16 11.26
N ALA A 215 -9.71 -16.04 12.51
CA ALA A 215 -9.52 -14.75 13.16
C ALA A 215 -8.51 -13.88 12.41
N LEU A 216 -7.38 -14.45 12.01
CA LEU A 216 -6.34 -13.76 11.26
C LEU A 216 -6.82 -13.34 9.87
N PHE A 217 -7.69 -14.14 9.23
CA PHE A 217 -8.28 -13.82 7.93
C PHE A 217 -9.20 -12.59 8.02
N LEU A 218 -10.10 -12.56 9.00
CA LEU A 218 -10.98 -11.41 9.22
C LEU A 218 -10.18 -10.16 9.57
N MET A 219 -9.17 -10.29 10.43
CA MET A 219 -8.26 -9.19 10.75
C MET A 219 -7.55 -8.67 9.50
N ALA A 220 -6.98 -9.56 8.67
CA ALA A 220 -6.27 -9.15 7.46
C ALA A 220 -7.19 -8.39 6.48
N VAL A 221 -8.40 -8.90 6.22
CA VAL A 221 -9.36 -8.23 5.34
C VAL A 221 -9.80 -6.88 5.93
N CYS A 222 -10.06 -6.82 7.24
CA CYS A 222 -10.43 -5.56 7.90
C CYS A 222 -9.29 -4.52 7.78
N MET A 223 -8.04 -4.90 8.05
CA MET A 223 -6.88 -4.01 7.95
C MET A 223 -6.67 -3.50 6.52
N VAL A 224 -6.86 -4.34 5.52
CA VAL A 224 -6.78 -3.92 4.11
C VAL A 224 -7.87 -2.92 3.77
N VAL A 225 -9.14 -3.25 4.01
CA VAL A 225 -10.27 -2.41 3.55
C VAL A 225 -10.33 -1.09 4.31
N SER A 226 -10.00 -1.08 5.60
CA SER A 226 -10.00 0.16 6.40
C SER A 226 -8.86 1.12 6.03
N THR A 227 -7.85 0.65 5.28
CA THR A 227 -6.76 1.50 4.76
C THR A 227 -6.83 1.69 3.25
N ARG A 228 -7.51 0.80 2.53
CA ARG A 228 -7.64 0.83 1.07
C ARG A 228 -9.10 0.51 0.68
N PRO A 229 -10.02 1.49 0.80
CA PRO A 229 -11.45 1.29 0.57
C PRO A 229 -11.80 0.71 -0.79
N GLN A 230 -10.99 0.99 -1.81
CA GLN A 230 -11.17 0.42 -3.15
C GLN A 230 -11.02 -1.10 -3.18
N LEU A 231 -10.42 -1.71 -2.16
CA LEU A 231 -10.32 -3.17 -2.01
C LEU A 231 -11.52 -3.79 -1.27
N LEU A 232 -12.61 -3.04 -1.04
CA LEU A 232 -13.85 -3.51 -0.41
C LEU A 232 -14.36 -4.88 -0.95
N PRO A 233 -14.27 -5.20 -2.24
CA PRO A 233 -14.71 -6.49 -2.77
C PRO A 233 -14.08 -7.73 -2.09
N ILE A 234 -12.90 -7.59 -1.45
CA ILE A 234 -12.24 -8.71 -0.77
C ILE A 234 -12.98 -9.24 0.46
N PHE A 235 -14.01 -8.53 0.99
CA PHE A 235 -14.89 -9.08 2.03
C PHE A 235 -15.64 -10.33 1.56
N SER A 236 -15.82 -10.52 0.26
CA SER A 236 -16.37 -11.75 -0.28
C SER A 236 -15.48 -12.97 -0.06
N LEU A 237 -14.17 -12.79 0.12
CA LEU A 237 -13.23 -13.91 0.28
C LEU A 237 -13.46 -14.73 1.55
N PRO A 238 -13.47 -14.14 2.79
CA PRO A 238 -13.81 -14.90 3.99
C PRO A 238 -15.24 -15.42 3.95
N ALA A 239 -16.19 -14.64 3.44
CA ALA A 239 -17.58 -15.09 3.32
C ALA A 239 -17.69 -16.39 2.52
N VAL A 240 -17.07 -16.44 1.33
CA VAL A 240 -17.06 -17.65 0.48
C VAL A 240 -16.29 -18.80 1.16
N ALA A 241 -15.13 -18.53 1.76
CA ALA A 241 -14.34 -19.58 2.43
C ALA A 241 -15.12 -20.23 3.59
N PHE A 242 -15.79 -19.44 4.43
CA PHE A 242 -16.58 -19.97 5.55
C PHE A 242 -17.88 -20.62 5.08
N PHE A 243 -18.51 -20.12 4.02
CA PHE A 243 -19.66 -20.77 3.39
C PHE A 243 -19.30 -22.17 2.86
N VAL A 244 -18.19 -22.30 2.13
CA VAL A 244 -17.70 -23.58 1.59
C VAL A 244 -17.37 -24.56 2.71
N ARG A 245 -16.85 -24.07 3.84
CA ARG A 245 -16.56 -24.89 5.04
C ARG A 245 -17.79 -25.18 5.91
N ARG A 246 -18.94 -24.56 5.60
CA ARG A 246 -20.16 -24.64 6.41
C ARG A 246 -19.94 -24.18 7.87
N ASP A 247 -19.06 -23.23 8.07
CA ASP A 247 -18.76 -22.65 9.38
C ASP A 247 -19.55 -21.34 9.57
N TRP A 248 -20.80 -21.49 9.98
CA TRP A 248 -21.75 -20.39 10.10
C TRP A 248 -21.36 -19.34 11.15
N ARG A 249 -20.60 -19.75 12.17
CA ARG A 249 -20.10 -18.80 13.19
C ARG A 249 -19.14 -17.80 12.57
N TRP A 250 -18.16 -18.28 11.80
CA TRP A 250 -17.19 -17.42 11.12
C TRP A 250 -17.80 -16.69 9.93
N LEU A 251 -18.81 -17.25 9.29
CA LEU A 251 -19.58 -16.54 8.27
C LEU A 251 -20.32 -15.35 8.89
N ALA A 252 -20.99 -15.53 10.03
CA ALA A 252 -21.63 -14.42 10.76
C ALA A 252 -20.58 -13.39 11.23
N ALA A 253 -19.42 -13.85 11.76
CA ALA A 253 -18.33 -12.96 12.14
C ALA A 253 -17.80 -12.14 10.95
N SER A 254 -17.74 -12.72 9.73
CA SER A 254 -17.35 -11.96 8.54
C SER A 254 -18.36 -10.85 8.20
N GLY A 255 -19.65 -11.10 8.39
CA GLY A 255 -20.69 -10.08 8.27
C GLY A 255 -20.52 -8.94 9.28
N VAL A 256 -20.27 -9.27 10.55
CA VAL A 256 -20.01 -8.26 11.61
C VAL A 256 -18.74 -7.45 11.27
N THR A 257 -17.67 -8.11 10.83
CA THR A 257 -16.43 -7.42 10.43
C THR A 257 -16.67 -6.47 9.24
N ALA A 258 -17.47 -6.90 8.26
CA ALA A 258 -17.83 -6.06 7.13
C ALA A 258 -18.63 -4.82 7.56
N VAL A 259 -19.62 -5.00 8.45
CA VAL A 259 -20.38 -3.88 9.01
C VAL A 259 -19.48 -2.92 9.79
N ALA A 260 -18.58 -3.44 10.63
CA ALA A 260 -17.64 -2.60 11.38
C ALA A 260 -16.72 -1.78 10.44
N ALA A 261 -16.22 -2.38 9.36
CA ALA A 261 -15.42 -1.67 8.37
C ALA A 261 -16.25 -0.63 7.59
N LEU A 262 -17.51 -0.93 7.25
CA LEU A 262 -18.39 0.04 6.59
C LEU A 262 -18.71 1.24 7.51
N VAL A 263 -18.90 1.00 8.81
CA VAL A 263 -19.05 2.08 9.80
C VAL A 263 -17.77 2.93 9.84
N TRP A 264 -16.59 2.29 9.86
CA TRP A 264 -15.33 3.03 9.76
C TRP A 264 -15.23 3.86 8.48
N LEU A 265 -15.54 3.27 7.32
CA LEU A 265 -15.51 3.98 6.04
C LEU A 265 -16.48 5.15 5.99
N TYR A 266 -17.63 5.03 6.63
CA TYR A 266 -18.57 6.14 6.77
C TYR A 266 -17.97 7.29 7.61
N THR A 267 -17.30 7.00 8.73
CA THR A 267 -16.60 8.04 9.51
C THR A 267 -15.44 8.63 8.73
N ALA A 268 -14.68 7.80 8.01
CA ALA A 268 -13.59 8.22 7.15
C ALA A 268 -14.03 9.12 5.98
N ALA A 269 -15.27 8.95 5.50
CA ALA A 269 -15.84 9.80 4.45
C ALA A 269 -16.15 11.24 4.92
N GLN A 270 -16.11 11.53 6.23
CA GLN A 270 -16.26 12.88 6.78
C GLN A 270 -14.97 13.71 6.72
N VAL A 271 -13.89 13.15 6.19
CA VAL A 271 -12.61 13.85 6.00
C VAL A 271 -12.80 15.01 5.01
N VAL A 272 -12.37 16.19 5.43
CA VAL A 272 -12.31 17.39 4.58
C VAL A 272 -10.95 17.43 3.90
N ASP A 273 -10.92 17.53 2.58
CA ASP A 273 -9.69 17.66 1.79
C ASP A 273 -9.76 18.92 0.92
N LEU A 274 -8.96 19.90 1.27
CA LEU A 274 -8.90 21.20 0.57
C LEU A 274 -7.71 21.29 -0.40
N ARG A 275 -6.92 20.21 -0.58
CA ARG A 275 -5.73 20.23 -1.46
C ARG A 275 -6.09 20.42 -2.93
N MET A 276 -7.28 19.96 -3.32
CA MET A 276 -7.78 20.16 -4.68
C MET A 276 -9.08 20.96 -4.64
N PRO A 277 -9.08 22.21 -5.17
CA PRO A 277 -10.30 22.98 -5.33
C PRO A 277 -11.26 22.26 -6.27
N ARG A 278 -12.51 22.07 -5.84
CA ARG A 278 -13.54 21.39 -6.63
C ARG A 278 -14.85 22.17 -6.58
N SER A 279 -15.56 22.17 -7.71
CA SER A 279 -16.86 22.82 -7.83
C SER A 279 -17.98 22.11 -7.06
N VAL A 280 -17.81 20.79 -6.78
CA VAL A 280 -18.77 19.95 -6.06
C VAL A 280 -18.09 19.16 -4.96
N THR A 281 -18.86 18.84 -3.91
CA THR A 281 -18.39 17.96 -2.84
C THR A 281 -18.29 16.50 -3.30
N SER A 282 -17.52 15.67 -2.58
CA SER A 282 -17.44 14.23 -2.86
C SER A 282 -18.80 13.56 -2.79
N GLU A 283 -19.65 13.96 -1.84
CA GLU A 283 -21.02 13.43 -1.71
C GLU A 283 -21.87 13.75 -2.93
N GLN A 284 -21.81 15.00 -3.41
CA GLN A 284 -22.54 15.42 -4.62
C GLN A 284 -22.05 14.67 -5.85
N ALA A 285 -20.73 14.48 -6.01
CA ALA A 285 -20.16 13.70 -7.10
C ALA A 285 -20.59 12.21 -7.04
N ILE A 286 -20.55 11.60 -5.86
CA ILE A 286 -21.04 10.22 -5.67
C ILE A 286 -22.53 10.13 -6.07
N LYS A 287 -23.35 11.04 -5.58
CA LYS A 287 -24.80 11.07 -5.89
C LYS A 287 -25.02 11.22 -7.40
N LEU A 288 -24.30 12.11 -8.06
CA LEU A 288 -24.38 12.31 -9.51
C LEU A 288 -24.15 10.99 -10.26
N TYR A 289 -23.03 10.32 -10.02
CA TYR A 289 -22.67 9.11 -10.76
C TYR A 289 -23.43 7.86 -10.35
N VAL A 290 -23.99 7.80 -9.14
CA VAL A 290 -24.93 6.74 -8.73
C VAL A 290 -26.27 6.92 -9.45
N GLN A 291 -26.75 8.16 -9.63
CA GLN A 291 -27.97 8.47 -10.37
C GLN A 291 -27.79 8.37 -11.89
N HIS A 292 -26.59 8.63 -12.40
CA HIS A 292 -26.25 8.62 -13.82
C HIS A 292 -25.06 7.66 -14.11
N PRO A 293 -25.22 6.33 -13.92
CA PRO A 293 -24.12 5.39 -14.02
C PRO A 293 -23.49 5.33 -15.42
N PHE A 294 -24.24 5.63 -16.47
CA PHE A 294 -23.70 5.69 -17.84
C PHE A 294 -22.72 6.87 -18.04
N GLU A 295 -22.88 7.95 -17.30
CA GLU A 295 -21.91 9.05 -17.33
C GLU A 295 -20.56 8.61 -16.72
N PHE A 296 -20.60 7.86 -15.60
CA PHE A 296 -19.39 7.24 -15.06
C PHE A 296 -18.70 6.35 -16.10
N VAL A 297 -19.47 5.45 -16.75
CA VAL A 297 -18.92 4.56 -17.78
C VAL A 297 -18.31 5.36 -18.93
N ALA A 298 -18.96 6.43 -19.37
CA ALA A 298 -18.47 7.26 -20.46
C ALA A 298 -17.15 7.97 -20.10
N VAL A 299 -17.04 8.55 -18.90
CA VAL A 299 -15.80 9.19 -18.40
C VAL A 299 -14.70 8.15 -18.23
N PHE A 300 -15.03 6.99 -17.65
CA PHE A 300 -14.10 5.89 -17.46
C PHE A 300 -13.52 5.38 -18.78
N LEU A 301 -14.37 5.13 -19.79
CA LEU A 301 -13.93 4.68 -21.11
C LEU A 301 -13.08 5.72 -21.83
N ARG A 302 -13.42 7.02 -21.73
CA ARG A 302 -12.58 8.10 -22.26
C ARG A 302 -11.20 8.09 -21.59
N THR A 303 -11.15 7.95 -20.27
CA THR A 303 -9.89 7.87 -19.51
C THR A 303 -9.06 6.66 -19.94
N LEU A 304 -9.70 5.50 -20.15
CA LEU A 304 -9.02 4.31 -20.69
C LEU A 304 -8.61 4.46 -22.16
N GLY A 305 -9.21 5.33 -22.93
CA GLY A 305 -8.81 5.63 -24.30
C GLY A 305 -7.63 6.59 -24.41
N ASP A 306 -7.22 7.22 -23.31
CA ASP A 306 -6.14 8.20 -23.31
C ASP A 306 -4.75 7.54 -23.18
N HIS A 307 -3.93 7.69 -24.23
CA HIS A 307 -2.58 7.11 -24.26
C HIS A 307 -1.64 7.65 -23.20
N VAL A 308 -1.76 8.92 -22.82
CA VAL A 308 -0.92 9.55 -21.78
C VAL A 308 -1.22 8.91 -20.43
N SER A 309 -2.49 8.68 -20.14
CA SER A 309 -2.92 7.99 -18.92
C SER A 309 -2.37 6.55 -18.86
N HIS A 310 -2.42 5.80 -19.97
CA HIS A 310 -1.88 4.43 -20.00
C HIS A 310 -0.36 4.40 -19.76
N TYR A 311 0.38 5.30 -20.40
CA TYR A 311 1.82 5.44 -20.17
C TYR A 311 2.11 5.71 -18.71
N PHE A 312 1.42 6.68 -18.10
CA PHE A 312 1.59 7.00 -16.70
C PHE A 312 1.20 5.86 -15.75
N TYR A 313 0.09 5.14 -16.02
CA TYR A 313 -0.33 4.01 -15.19
C TYR A 313 0.70 2.89 -15.20
N TRP A 314 1.21 2.51 -16.38
CA TRP A 314 2.24 1.48 -16.48
C TRP A 314 3.53 1.90 -15.76
N HIS A 315 4.01 3.10 -16.02
CA HIS A 315 5.25 3.59 -15.43
C HIS A 315 5.14 3.73 -13.91
N SER A 316 4.05 4.27 -13.40
CA SER A 316 3.83 4.40 -11.96
C SER A 316 3.45 3.07 -11.27
N PHE A 317 3.01 2.05 -12.01
CA PHE A 317 2.84 0.69 -11.51
C PHE A 317 4.19 -0.01 -11.32
N VAL A 318 5.07 0.08 -12.29
CA VAL A 318 6.43 -0.50 -12.22
C VAL A 318 7.28 0.29 -11.24
N GLY A 319 7.36 1.63 -11.43
CA GLY A 319 8.12 2.51 -10.56
C GLY A 319 8.38 3.89 -11.18
N ILE A 320 7.63 4.89 -10.78
CA ILE A 320 8.08 6.28 -10.77
C ILE A 320 8.33 6.58 -9.30
N LEU A 321 9.60 6.58 -8.88
CA LEU A 321 9.97 6.71 -7.48
C LEU A 321 9.82 8.16 -7.01
N GLY A 322 10.19 8.43 -5.75
CA GLY A 322 9.99 9.74 -5.17
C GLY A 322 8.51 10.10 -5.06
N TRP A 323 8.19 11.34 -5.19
CA TRP A 323 6.81 11.85 -5.29
C TRP A 323 6.24 11.69 -6.70
N LEU A 324 6.48 10.54 -7.35
CA LEU A 324 6.19 10.27 -8.76
C LEU A 324 6.97 11.21 -9.70
N ASP A 325 8.17 11.58 -9.32
CA ASP A 325 9.03 12.53 -10.01
C ASP A 325 10.43 11.96 -10.35
N ARG A 326 10.68 10.68 -9.99
CA ARG A 326 11.95 9.97 -10.20
C ARG A 326 11.71 8.70 -11.05
N PRO A 327 11.55 8.84 -12.39
CA PRO A 327 11.32 7.69 -13.26
C PRO A 327 12.54 6.76 -13.31
N LEU A 328 12.29 5.49 -13.56
CA LEU A 328 13.34 4.53 -13.88
C LEU A 328 13.87 4.78 -15.31
N PRO A 329 15.06 4.26 -15.66
CA PRO A 329 15.48 4.19 -17.06
C PRO A 329 14.46 3.43 -17.93
N GLU A 330 14.19 3.91 -19.14
CA GLU A 330 13.12 3.38 -20.02
C GLU A 330 13.21 1.86 -20.25
N PHE A 331 14.40 1.30 -20.41
CA PHE A 331 14.56 -0.13 -20.61
C PHE A 331 14.05 -0.97 -19.40
N ALA A 332 14.04 -0.40 -18.20
CA ALA A 332 13.58 -1.10 -17.01
C ALA A 332 12.09 -1.41 -17.04
N TYR A 333 11.28 -0.53 -17.63
CA TYR A 333 9.84 -0.77 -17.79
C TYR A 333 9.56 -1.95 -18.73
N GLY A 334 10.29 -2.02 -19.84
CA GLY A 334 10.21 -3.15 -20.78
C GLY A 334 10.69 -4.46 -20.13
N ALA A 335 11.83 -4.43 -19.44
CA ALA A 335 12.36 -5.60 -18.76
C ALA A 335 11.41 -6.12 -17.66
N CYS A 336 10.80 -5.21 -16.86
CA CYS A 336 9.77 -5.58 -15.89
C CYS A 336 8.54 -6.20 -16.57
N GLY A 337 8.10 -5.65 -17.71
CA GLY A 337 7.00 -6.21 -18.49
C GLY A 337 7.27 -7.64 -18.95
N VAL A 338 8.44 -7.91 -19.52
CA VAL A 338 8.85 -9.27 -19.93
C VAL A 338 8.93 -10.19 -18.71
N GLY A 339 9.52 -9.72 -17.60
CA GLY A 339 9.61 -10.50 -16.36
C GLY A 339 8.24 -10.87 -15.78
N LEU A 340 7.31 -9.91 -15.72
CA LEU A 340 5.93 -10.14 -15.26
C LEU A 340 5.17 -11.10 -16.18
N ALA A 341 5.29 -10.95 -17.52
CA ALA A 341 4.66 -11.86 -18.49
C ALA A 341 5.20 -13.29 -18.35
N THR A 342 6.53 -13.45 -18.18
CA THR A 342 7.17 -14.75 -17.94
C THR A 342 6.71 -15.34 -16.60
N ALA A 343 6.68 -14.54 -15.53
CA ALA A 343 6.21 -14.99 -14.23
C ALA A 343 4.72 -15.37 -14.27
N MET A 344 3.89 -14.64 -15.02
CA MET A 344 2.48 -14.98 -15.24
C MET A 344 2.32 -16.34 -15.91
N ALA A 345 3.05 -16.59 -17.00
CA ALA A 345 3.03 -17.87 -17.70
C ALA A 345 3.44 -19.04 -16.78
N LEU A 346 4.47 -18.84 -15.95
CA LEU A 346 4.93 -19.83 -14.96
C LEU A 346 4.01 -19.97 -13.73
N SER A 347 3.03 -19.11 -13.58
CA SER A 347 2.07 -19.15 -12.45
C SER A 347 0.75 -19.86 -12.79
N ILE A 348 0.53 -20.23 -14.05
CA ILE A 348 -0.72 -20.91 -14.48
C ILE A 348 -0.75 -22.31 -13.86
N GLY A 349 -1.68 -22.52 -12.94
CA GLY A 349 -1.81 -23.75 -12.18
C GLY A 349 -3.26 -24.12 -11.88
N LYS A 350 -3.43 -25.16 -11.04
CA LYS A 350 -4.75 -25.67 -10.66
C LYS A 350 -5.36 -24.80 -9.57
N VAL A 351 -6.38 -24.03 -9.96
CA VAL A 351 -7.27 -23.30 -9.05
C VAL A 351 -8.70 -23.62 -9.46
N SER A 352 -9.62 -23.76 -8.51
CA SER A 352 -11.02 -23.97 -8.87
C SER A 352 -11.55 -22.79 -9.69
N VAL A 353 -12.40 -23.04 -10.67
CA VAL A 353 -12.98 -21.98 -11.52
C VAL A 353 -13.66 -20.92 -10.65
N ALA A 354 -14.42 -21.35 -9.63
CA ALA A 354 -15.10 -20.43 -8.71
C ALA A 354 -14.12 -19.48 -7.99
N ASN A 355 -13.02 -20.01 -7.42
CA ASN A 355 -12.00 -19.18 -6.77
C ASN A 355 -11.33 -18.23 -7.75
N ARG A 356 -11.01 -18.71 -8.97
CA ARG A 356 -10.42 -17.89 -10.01
C ARG A 356 -11.33 -16.72 -10.40
N CYS A 357 -12.60 -17.02 -10.69
CA CYS A 357 -13.58 -16.00 -11.05
C CYS A 357 -13.79 -14.98 -9.91
N LEU A 358 -13.85 -15.44 -8.65
CA LEU A 358 -13.99 -14.56 -7.49
C LEU A 358 -12.79 -13.63 -7.34
N LEU A 359 -11.57 -14.16 -7.38
CA LEU A 359 -10.34 -13.35 -7.23
C LEU A 359 -10.18 -12.35 -8.38
N ILE A 360 -10.45 -12.76 -9.65
CA ILE A 360 -10.45 -11.85 -10.80
C ILE A 360 -11.57 -10.81 -10.65
N GLY A 361 -12.77 -11.22 -10.22
CA GLY A 361 -13.89 -10.32 -9.97
C GLY A 361 -13.55 -9.28 -8.90
N CYS A 362 -12.93 -9.69 -7.79
CA CYS A 362 -12.44 -8.77 -6.77
C CYS A 362 -11.38 -7.79 -7.32
N ALA A 363 -10.43 -8.28 -8.14
CA ALA A 363 -9.40 -7.43 -8.75
C ALA A 363 -10.02 -6.38 -9.69
N LEU A 364 -10.91 -6.79 -10.59
CA LEU A 364 -11.59 -5.90 -11.53
C LEU A 364 -12.48 -4.88 -10.81
N ALA A 365 -13.27 -5.33 -9.83
CA ALA A 365 -14.11 -4.45 -9.03
C ALA A 365 -13.27 -3.43 -8.24
N SER A 366 -12.10 -3.84 -7.71
CA SER A 366 -11.18 -2.93 -7.04
C SER A 366 -10.58 -1.89 -7.98
N ILE A 367 -10.28 -2.25 -9.23
CA ILE A 367 -9.85 -1.30 -10.26
C ILE A 367 -10.96 -0.30 -10.53
N LEU A 368 -12.20 -0.76 -10.77
CA LEU A 368 -13.34 0.12 -11.02
C LEU A 368 -13.61 1.06 -9.84
N LEU A 369 -13.55 0.55 -8.61
CA LEU A 369 -13.69 1.36 -7.39
C LEU A 369 -12.56 2.38 -7.24
N THR A 370 -11.33 2.08 -7.69
CA THR A 370 -10.23 3.05 -7.70
C THR A 370 -10.57 4.22 -8.62
N PHE A 371 -11.00 3.96 -9.85
CA PHE A 371 -11.40 5.01 -10.78
C PHE A 371 -12.61 5.79 -10.27
N PHE A 372 -13.62 5.11 -9.72
CA PHE A 372 -14.79 5.76 -9.14
C PHE A 372 -14.41 6.66 -7.95
N ALA A 373 -13.57 6.18 -7.04
CA ALA A 373 -13.09 6.97 -5.91
C ALA A 373 -12.36 8.23 -6.38
N MET A 374 -11.42 8.10 -7.33
CA MET A 374 -10.69 9.26 -7.86
C MET A 374 -11.59 10.24 -8.61
N LEU A 375 -12.61 9.74 -9.31
CA LEU A 375 -13.61 10.59 -9.95
C LEU A 375 -14.45 11.37 -8.93
N ALA A 376 -14.82 10.72 -7.82
CA ALA A 376 -15.67 11.33 -6.81
C ALA A 376 -14.92 12.22 -5.80
N THR A 377 -13.63 11.92 -5.53
CA THR A 377 -12.89 12.61 -4.45
C THR A 377 -11.78 13.53 -4.93
N TRP A 378 -11.30 13.37 -6.16
CA TRP A 378 -10.12 14.08 -6.66
C TRP A 378 -10.35 14.85 -7.96
N THR A 379 -11.30 14.39 -8.80
CA THR A 379 -11.60 15.01 -10.10
C THR A 379 -12.66 16.09 -9.96
N ASP A 380 -12.41 17.27 -10.54
CA ASP A 380 -13.43 18.33 -10.61
C ASP A 380 -14.54 18.00 -11.63
N GLN A 381 -15.71 18.62 -11.45
CA GLN A 381 -16.89 18.34 -12.26
C GLN A 381 -17.32 19.58 -13.07
N PRO A 382 -17.84 19.38 -14.31
CA PRO A 382 -18.05 18.10 -15.02
C PRO A 382 -16.75 17.51 -15.56
N ALA A 383 -16.56 16.20 -15.37
CA ALA A 383 -15.31 15.52 -15.70
C ALA A 383 -15.27 15.05 -17.17
N GLN A 384 -14.20 15.35 -17.87
CA GLN A 384 -13.89 14.75 -19.18
C GLN A 384 -13.06 13.46 -19.01
N PHE A 385 -12.08 13.49 -18.11
CA PHE A 385 -11.19 12.37 -17.74
C PHE A 385 -11.10 12.26 -16.23
N ILE A 386 -10.77 11.07 -15.73
CA ILE A 386 -10.51 10.84 -14.32
C ILE A 386 -9.04 11.16 -14.04
N VAL A 387 -8.80 12.14 -13.18
CA VAL A 387 -7.44 12.53 -12.78
C VAL A 387 -7.04 11.92 -11.43
N GLY A 388 -5.74 11.90 -11.13
CA GLY A 388 -5.21 11.43 -9.86
C GLY A 388 -5.02 9.91 -9.74
N VAL A 389 -5.47 9.12 -10.72
CA VAL A 389 -5.22 7.67 -10.73
C VAL A 389 -3.74 7.39 -10.96
N GLN A 390 -3.16 6.56 -10.12
CA GLN A 390 -1.74 6.19 -10.14
C GLN A 390 -1.60 4.67 -10.25
N GLY A 391 -0.58 4.22 -11.00
CA GLY A 391 -0.34 2.79 -11.20
C GLY A 391 -0.11 2.00 -9.90
N ARG A 392 0.45 2.63 -8.86
CA ARG A 392 0.63 1.99 -7.54
C ARG A 392 -0.68 1.46 -6.94
N TYR A 393 -1.83 2.05 -7.29
CA TYR A 393 -3.14 1.57 -6.81
C TYR A 393 -3.53 0.21 -7.40
N PHE A 394 -2.90 -0.21 -8.50
CA PHE A 394 -3.14 -1.50 -9.14
C PHE A 394 -2.28 -2.64 -8.59
N ILE A 395 -1.36 -2.38 -7.66
CA ILE A 395 -0.56 -3.44 -6.99
C ILE A 395 -1.48 -4.40 -6.21
N GLY A 396 -2.47 -3.87 -5.47
CA GLY A 396 -3.45 -4.70 -4.77
C GLY A 396 -4.25 -5.63 -5.70
N PRO A 397 -4.92 -5.11 -6.74
CA PRO A 397 -5.53 -5.92 -7.79
C PRO A 397 -4.59 -6.95 -8.43
N ALA A 398 -3.32 -6.59 -8.69
CA ALA A 398 -2.33 -7.52 -9.24
C ALA A 398 -1.98 -8.67 -8.27
N ILE A 399 -1.96 -8.42 -6.96
CA ILE A 399 -1.81 -9.46 -5.93
C ILE A 399 -2.99 -10.45 -5.99
N LEU A 400 -4.23 -9.96 -6.06
CA LEU A 400 -5.42 -10.80 -6.19
C LEU A 400 -5.38 -11.63 -7.48
N PHE A 401 -5.00 -11.01 -8.59
CA PHE A 401 -4.85 -11.69 -9.88
C PHE A 401 -3.76 -12.78 -9.82
N ALA A 402 -2.65 -12.53 -9.13
CA ALA A 402 -1.62 -13.55 -8.94
C ALA A 402 -2.17 -14.80 -8.23
N TYR A 403 -2.98 -14.65 -7.17
CA TYR A 403 -3.63 -15.78 -6.50
C TYR A 403 -4.61 -16.53 -7.44
N ALA A 404 -5.27 -15.84 -8.35
CA ALA A 404 -6.19 -16.45 -9.32
C ALA A 404 -5.50 -17.40 -10.30
N LEU A 405 -4.19 -17.23 -10.54
CA LEU A 405 -3.44 -18.11 -11.47
C LEU A 405 -3.03 -19.44 -10.86
N GLY A 406 -2.84 -19.51 -9.55
CA GLY A 406 -2.42 -20.73 -8.85
C GLY A 406 -0.91 -20.79 -8.61
N ALA A 407 -0.40 -21.97 -8.28
CA ALA A 407 1.01 -22.17 -7.95
C ALA A 407 1.52 -23.53 -8.46
N PRO A 408 1.89 -23.66 -9.75
CA PRO A 408 2.51 -24.87 -10.24
C PRO A 408 3.95 -25.00 -9.74
N HIS A 409 4.40 -26.23 -9.54
CA HIS A 409 5.78 -26.52 -9.18
C HIS A 409 6.65 -26.57 -10.44
N ALA A 410 7.38 -25.51 -10.73
CA ALA A 410 8.35 -25.47 -11.82
C ALA A 410 9.72 -25.02 -11.30
N PRO A 411 10.80 -25.78 -11.53
CA PRO A 411 12.17 -25.39 -11.10
C PRO A 411 12.61 -24.04 -11.66
N LEU A 412 12.23 -23.75 -12.90
CA LEU A 412 12.50 -22.49 -13.59
C LEU A 412 11.96 -21.26 -12.85
N ARG A 413 10.90 -21.44 -12.04
CA ARG A 413 10.32 -20.38 -11.20
C ARG A 413 11.34 -19.73 -10.26
N ILE A 414 12.20 -20.54 -9.63
CA ILE A 414 13.19 -20.03 -8.67
C ILE A 414 14.19 -19.12 -9.40
N ILE A 415 14.64 -19.52 -10.58
CA ILE A 415 15.60 -18.74 -11.40
C ILE A 415 14.93 -17.42 -11.84
N VAL A 416 13.72 -17.49 -12.40
CA VAL A 416 13.00 -16.28 -12.88
C VAL A 416 12.73 -15.32 -11.75
N CYS A 417 12.21 -15.80 -10.61
CA CYS A 417 11.96 -14.94 -9.45
C CYS A 417 13.28 -14.35 -8.91
N GLY A 418 14.33 -15.16 -8.74
CA GLY A 418 15.62 -14.68 -8.22
C GLY A 418 16.25 -13.62 -9.12
N THR A 419 16.25 -13.85 -10.44
CA THR A 419 16.76 -12.88 -11.42
C THR A 419 15.93 -11.61 -11.43
N PHE A 420 14.60 -11.72 -11.38
CA PHE A 420 13.71 -10.57 -11.35
C PHE A 420 13.90 -9.73 -10.08
N VAL A 421 13.93 -10.36 -8.91
CA VAL A 421 14.19 -9.67 -7.62
C VAL A 421 15.54 -8.97 -7.64
N ALA A 422 16.61 -9.65 -8.10
CA ALA A 422 17.92 -9.05 -8.19
C ALA A 422 17.96 -7.85 -9.15
N PHE A 423 17.33 -7.98 -10.32
CA PHE A 423 17.23 -6.90 -11.30
C PHE A 423 16.47 -5.69 -10.73
N THR A 424 15.27 -5.92 -10.19
CA THR A 424 14.42 -4.84 -9.68
C THR A 424 15.02 -4.16 -8.45
N ALA A 425 15.70 -4.90 -7.57
CA ALA A 425 16.44 -4.34 -6.45
C ALA A 425 17.61 -3.46 -6.93
N ALA A 426 18.39 -3.95 -7.89
CA ALA A 426 19.51 -3.21 -8.45
C ALA A 426 19.06 -1.94 -9.16
N ILE A 427 18.01 -2.01 -9.98
CA ILE A 427 17.50 -0.84 -10.71
C ILE A 427 16.86 0.20 -9.76
N THR A 428 16.17 -0.25 -8.70
CA THR A 428 15.61 0.63 -7.67
C THR A 428 16.75 1.36 -6.94
N ALA A 429 17.73 0.62 -6.42
CA ALA A 429 18.86 1.20 -5.70
C ALA A 429 19.67 2.15 -6.58
N SER A 430 19.98 1.76 -7.82
CA SER A 430 20.74 2.61 -8.76
C SER A 430 19.98 3.89 -9.12
N THR A 431 18.65 3.80 -9.34
CA THR A 431 17.82 4.97 -9.61
C THR A 431 17.79 5.92 -8.41
N VAL A 432 17.62 5.40 -7.19
CA VAL A 432 17.68 6.21 -5.96
C VAL A 432 19.05 6.89 -5.83
N ILE A 433 20.13 6.14 -5.97
CA ILE A 433 21.49 6.70 -5.88
C ILE A 433 21.72 7.76 -6.95
N TRP A 434 21.40 7.48 -8.19
CA TRP A 434 21.58 8.42 -9.30
C TRP A 434 20.77 9.69 -9.14
N THR A 435 19.52 9.56 -8.69
CA THR A 435 18.58 10.70 -8.64
C THR A 435 18.70 11.55 -7.39
N TYR A 436 19.16 10.98 -6.26
CA TYR A 436 19.25 11.74 -4.99
C TYR A 436 20.68 12.10 -4.60
N TYR A 437 21.71 11.40 -5.08
CA TYR A 437 23.09 11.57 -4.59
C TYR A 437 24.08 11.99 -5.66
N LEU A 438 23.85 11.63 -6.94
CA LEU A 438 24.73 11.94 -8.08
C LEU A 438 24.14 12.94 -9.03
#